data_c114c75695c511736f01660c47217815
#
_entry.id   c114c75695c511736f01660c47217815
#
_cell.length_a   1.000
_cell.length_b   1.000
_cell.length_c   1.000
_cell.angle_alpha   90.00
_cell.angle_beta   90.00
_cell.angle_gamma   90.00
#
_symmetry.space_group_name_H-M   'P 1'
#
loop_
_entity.id
_entity.type
_entity.pdbx_description
1 polymer ?
#
loop_
_entity_poly.entity_id
_entity_poly.type
_entity_poly.pdbx_seq_one_letter_code
_entity_poly.pdbx_strand_id
1 'polypeptide(L)'
;MKKSNFIFGLLIALSSTLFAQKTFTLFSNDLGGEATNNEEFNGFGCTGENQSPQLSWKNAPEGTKSFAVTMYDPDAPTGSGWWHWVVFDIPVSTNELVSGAGNTTLNLTPKEVIQSITDYGSNGYGGPCPPEGHGLHQYI
;
A
#
# COMPACT_ATOMS: atom_id res chain seq x y z
N MET A 1 48.80 -42.44 -43.22
CA MET A 1 48.64 -42.05 -41.83
C MET A 1 47.82 -40.76 -41.78
N LYS A 2 46.50 -40.82 -41.43
CA LYS A 2 45.62 -39.66 -41.30
C LYS A 2 45.71 -39.13 -39.88
N LYS A 3 46.18 -37.88 -39.66
CA LYS A 3 46.17 -37.21 -38.37
C LYS A 3 44.78 -36.66 -38.13
N SER A 4 44.09 -37.16 -37.09
CA SER A 4 42.82 -36.67 -36.60
C SER A 4 43.11 -35.54 -35.59
N ASN A 5 42.69 -34.33 -35.93
CA ASN A 5 42.74 -33.18 -35.01
C ASN A 5 41.44 -33.16 -34.20
N PHE A 6 41.54 -33.49 -32.91
CA PHE A 6 40.46 -33.32 -31.94
C PHE A 6 40.45 -31.85 -31.46
N ILE A 7 39.41 -31.12 -31.87
CA ILE A 7 39.14 -29.78 -31.36
C ILE A 7 38.34 -29.95 -30.04
N PHE A 8 38.97 -29.64 -28.93
CA PHE A 8 38.33 -29.63 -27.60
C PHE A 8 37.60 -28.29 -27.46
N GLY A 9 36.28 -28.27 -27.70
CA GLY A 9 35.44 -27.09 -27.47
C GLY A 9 35.24 -26.84 -25.97
N LEU A 10 35.81 -25.75 -25.45
CA LEU A 10 35.59 -25.30 -24.06
C LEU A 10 34.21 -24.67 -23.97
N LEU A 11 33.22 -25.39 -23.41
CA LEU A 11 31.91 -24.84 -23.06
C LEU A 11 32.04 -23.99 -21.78
N ILE A 12 32.07 -22.66 -21.94
CA ILE A 12 31.98 -21.73 -20.81
C ILE A 12 30.51 -21.65 -20.41
N ALA A 13 30.12 -22.34 -19.32
CA ALA A 13 28.81 -22.16 -18.73
C ALA A 13 28.76 -20.82 -17.99
N LEU A 14 28.10 -19.82 -18.59
CA LEU A 14 27.73 -18.59 -17.89
C LEU A 14 26.64 -18.96 -16.88
N SER A 15 27.04 -19.12 -15.61
CA SER A 15 26.11 -19.20 -14.49
C SER A 15 25.59 -17.78 -14.19
N SER A 16 24.42 -17.42 -14.72
CA SER A 16 23.67 -16.25 -14.29
C SER A 16 23.17 -16.50 -12.87
N THR A 17 23.74 -15.81 -11.89
CA THR A 17 23.21 -15.77 -10.53
C THR A 17 21.90 -15.00 -10.58
N LEU A 18 20.77 -15.71 -10.57
CA LEU A 18 19.45 -15.14 -10.33
C LEU A 18 19.41 -14.67 -8.85
N PHE A 19 19.64 -13.39 -8.62
CA PHE A 19 19.32 -12.81 -7.33
C PHE A 19 17.79 -12.76 -7.23
N ALA A 20 17.23 -13.60 -6.36
CA ALA A 20 15.81 -13.50 -6.03
C ALA A 20 15.58 -12.13 -5.37
N GLN A 21 14.89 -11.23 -6.07
CA GLN A 21 14.48 -9.95 -5.50
C GLN A 21 13.54 -10.23 -4.33
N LYS A 22 13.81 -9.63 -3.18
CA LYS A 22 12.93 -9.71 -2.02
C LYS A 22 11.57 -9.12 -2.38
N THR A 23 10.50 -9.79 -2.01
CA THR A 23 9.12 -9.33 -2.26
C THR A 23 8.86 -8.00 -1.58
N PHE A 24 8.36 -7.03 -2.34
CA PHE A 24 7.81 -5.78 -1.77
C PHE A 24 6.66 -6.16 -0.82
N THR A 25 6.72 -5.67 0.39
CA THR A 25 5.79 -6.08 1.45
C THR A 25 5.26 -4.86 2.17
N LEU A 26 3.93 -4.78 2.29
CA LEU A 26 3.20 -3.84 3.14
C LEU A 26 2.75 -4.57 4.40
N PHE A 27 2.81 -3.91 5.55
CA PHE A 27 2.32 -4.43 6.83
C PHE A 27 1.88 -3.28 7.74
N SER A 28 1.07 -3.60 8.74
CA SER A 28 0.59 -2.68 9.76
C SER A 28 0.79 -3.31 11.14
N ASN A 29 1.05 -2.47 12.14
CA ASN A 29 1.03 -2.87 13.55
C ASN A 29 -0.36 -2.63 14.18
N ASP A 30 -1.19 -1.82 13.55
CA ASP A 30 -2.53 -1.46 14.05
C ASP A 30 -3.59 -2.45 13.56
N LEU A 31 -3.42 -3.00 12.34
CA LEU A 31 -4.40 -3.88 11.72
C LEU A 31 -4.05 -5.36 11.92
N GLY A 32 -4.93 -6.09 12.58
CA GLY A 32 -4.84 -7.54 12.76
C GLY A 32 -5.60 -8.36 11.71
N GLY A 33 -5.99 -7.72 10.58
CA GLY A 33 -6.81 -8.30 9.52
C GLY A 33 -8.20 -7.65 9.42
N GLU A 34 -8.64 -6.98 10.45
CA GLU A 34 -9.89 -6.21 10.49
C GLU A 34 -9.62 -4.80 11.02
N ALA A 35 -10.37 -3.82 10.52
CA ALA A 35 -10.42 -2.49 11.12
C ALA A 35 -11.15 -2.55 12.47
N THR A 36 -10.71 -1.72 13.39
CA THR A 36 -11.31 -1.58 14.73
C THR A 36 -12.04 -0.25 14.84
N ASN A 37 -12.60 0.05 16.01
CA ASN A 37 -13.19 1.35 16.29
C ASN A 37 -12.21 2.52 16.08
N ASN A 38 -10.91 2.29 16.19
CA ASN A 38 -9.91 3.34 15.92
C ASN A 38 -9.94 3.78 14.46
N GLU A 39 -10.02 2.84 13.53
CA GLU A 39 -10.01 3.09 12.09
C GLU A 39 -11.40 3.44 11.55
N GLU A 40 -12.48 3.02 12.22
CA GLU A 40 -13.86 3.24 11.79
C GLU A 40 -14.16 4.74 11.63
N PHE A 41 -14.96 5.06 10.61
CA PHE A 41 -15.38 6.44 10.32
C PHE A 41 -16.22 7.02 11.46
N ASN A 42 -16.10 8.34 11.65
CA ASN A 42 -16.98 9.10 12.54
C ASN A 42 -18.02 9.87 11.72
N GLY A 43 -19.10 9.20 11.37
CA GLY A 43 -20.17 9.73 10.54
C GLY A 43 -20.92 8.62 9.82
N PHE A 44 -21.92 8.97 9.04
CA PHE A 44 -22.83 8.04 8.32
C PHE A 44 -23.52 7.00 9.22
N GLY A 45 -23.59 7.26 10.54
CA GLY A 45 -24.13 6.34 11.54
C GLY A 45 -23.06 5.57 12.32
N CYS A 46 -21.82 5.61 11.90
CA CYS A 46 -20.68 5.05 12.64
C CYS A 46 -20.11 6.07 13.65
N THR A 47 -19.43 5.57 14.68
CA THR A 47 -18.93 6.36 15.81
C THR A 47 -17.47 6.09 16.15
N GLY A 48 -16.67 5.69 15.15
CA GLY A 48 -15.26 5.40 15.31
C GLY A 48 -14.40 6.65 15.50
N GLU A 49 -13.11 6.45 15.71
CA GLU A 49 -12.13 7.52 15.90
C GLU A 49 -11.62 8.11 14.58
N ASN A 50 -11.92 7.48 13.44
CA ASN A 50 -11.49 7.88 12.10
C ASN A 50 -9.97 8.08 12.00
N GLN A 51 -9.20 7.23 12.67
CA GLN A 51 -7.75 7.29 12.69
C GLN A 51 -7.18 6.36 11.64
N SER A 52 -6.41 6.89 10.69
CA SER A 52 -5.75 6.02 9.71
C SER A 52 -4.75 5.09 10.40
N PRO A 53 -4.67 3.81 9.98
CA PRO A 53 -3.72 2.87 10.58
C PRO A 53 -2.28 3.26 10.29
N GLN A 54 -1.35 2.81 11.12
CA GLN A 54 0.06 2.79 10.82
C GLN A 54 0.31 1.80 9.67
N LEU A 55 1.07 2.22 8.66
CA LEU A 55 1.46 1.41 7.52
C LEU A 55 2.98 1.47 7.35
N SER A 56 3.60 0.31 7.18
CA SER A 56 5.03 0.20 6.87
C SER A 56 5.25 -0.69 5.66
N TRP A 57 6.33 -0.42 4.92
CA TRP A 57 6.71 -1.24 3.78
C TRP A 57 8.21 -1.44 3.70
N LYS A 58 8.60 -2.52 3.01
CA LYS A 58 10.00 -2.90 2.82
C LYS A 58 10.22 -3.56 1.48
N ASN A 59 11.49 -3.65 1.10
CA ASN A 59 11.94 -4.27 -0.15
C ASN A 59 11.35 -3.59 -1.39
N ALA A 60 11.28 -2.26 -1.40
CA ALA A 60 10.92 -1.53 -2.61
C ALA A 60 11.80 -1.97 -3.79
N PRO A 61 11.22 -2.15 -4.99
CA PRO A 61 11.99 -2.48 -6.17
C PRO A 61 13.09 -1.45 -6.45
N GLU A 62 14.21 -1.91 -7.01
CA GLU A 62 15.25 -1.00 -7.45
C GLU A 62 14.70 0.00 -8.47
N GLY A 63 15.11 1.25 -8.36
CA GLY A 63 14.63 2.33 -9.23
C GLY A 63 13.32 2.97 -8.79
N THR A 64 12.67 2.53 -7.69
CA THR A 64 11.51 3.21 -7.10
C THR A 64 11.84 4.70 -6.87
N LYS A 65 10.95 5.59 -7.28
CA LYS A 65 11.09 7.05 -7.14
C LYS A 65 10.21 7.63 -6.05
N SER A 66 9.01 7.11 -5.91
CA SER A 66 8.03 7.48 -4.90
C SER A 66 7.09 6.33 -4.63
N PHE A 67 6.26 6.46 -3.58
CA PHE A 67 5.18 5.53 -3.29
C PHE A 67 3.85 6.25 -3.36
N ALA A 68 2.79 5.46 -3.54
CA ALA A 68 1.41 5.85 -3.30
C ALA A 68 0.76 4.82 -2.39
N VAL A 69 -0.15 5.28 -1.54
CA VAL A 69 -1.03 4.44 -0.71
C VAL A 69 -2.45 4.78 -1.06
N THR A 70 -3.24 3.77 -1.32
CA THR A 70 -4.67 3.92 -1.56
C THR A 70 -5.44 2.95 -0.67
N MET A 71 -6.64 3.34 -0.26
CA MET A 71 -7.61 2.47 0.37
C MET A 71 -8.92 2.61 -0.37
N TYR A 72 -9.41 1.50 -0.90
CA TYR A 72 -10.59 1.44 -1.73
C TYR A 72 -11.51 0.30 -1.29
N ASP A 73 -12.80 0.58 -1.22
CA ASP A 73 -13.86 -0.38 -0.90
C ASP A 73 -14.64 -0.74 -2.18
N PRO A 74 -14.40 -1.91 -2.78
CA PRO A 74 -15.14 -2.37 -3.96
C PRO A 74 -16.57 -2.82 -3.64
N ASP A 75 -16.87 -3.10 -2.36
CA ASP A 75 -18.15 -3.64 -1.91
C ASP A 75 -19.17 -2.53 -1.58
N ALA A 76 -18.74 -1.26 -1.60
CA ALA A 76 -19.60 -0.13 -1.34
C ALA A 76 -20.75 -0.05 -2.38
N PRO A 77 -22.03 0.13 -1.96
CA PRO A 77 -23.19 0.06 -2.85
C PRO A 77 -23.39 1.32 -3.70
N THR A 78 -22.32 1.85 -4.27
CA THR A 78 -22.34 3.08 -5.10
C THR A 78 -22.28 2.78 -6.59
N GLY A 79 -22.06 1.52 -6.99
CA GLY A 79 -21.83 1.08 -8.37
C GLY A 79 -20.41 1.28 -8.87
N SER A 80 -19.58 2.06 -8.17
CA SER A 80 -18.17 2.31 -8.51
C SER A 80 -17.22 2.09 -7.32
N GLY A 81 -17.71 1.48 -6.22
CA GLY A 81 -16.96 1.37 -4.97
C GLY A 81 -16.80 2.72 -4.25
N TRP A 82 -15.85 2.81 -3.32
CA TRP A 82 -15.65 4.00 -2.51
C TRP A 82 -14.16 4.17 -2.17
N TRP A 83 -13.61 5.34 -2.47
CA TRP A 83 -12.24 5.69 -2.10
C TRP A 83 -12.19 6.28 -0.70
N HIS A 84 -11.46 5.60 0.18
CA HIS A 84 -11.29 5.96 1.58
C HIS A 84 -10.05 6.82 1.84
N TRP A 85 -8.97 6.55 1.13
CA TRP A 85 -7.71 7.27 1.27
C TRP A 85 -6.92 7.22 -0.02
N VAL A 86 -6.36 8.35 -0.44
CA VAL A 86 -5.51 8.45 -1.63
C VAL A 86 -4.34 9.36 -1.31
N VAL A 87 -3.15 8.78 -1.20
CA VAL A 87 -1.90 9.46 -0.85
C VAL A 87 -0.87 9.15 -1.90
N PHE A 88 -0.15 10.15 -2.37
CA PHE A 88 0.89 9.99 -3.39
C PHE A 88 2.05 10.97 -3.18
N ASP A 89 3.06 10.86 -4.03
CA ASP A 89 4.34 11.57 -3.90
C ASP A 89 5.03 11.31 -2.56
N ILE A 90 4.86 10.08 -2.01
CA ILE A 90 5.56 9.68 -0.80
C ILE A 90 7.03 9.45 -1.18
N PRO A 91 7.99 10.19 -0.59
CA PRO A 91 9.40 10.07 -0.92
C PRO A 91 9.92 8.64 -0.74
N VAL A 92 10.86 8.22 -1.60
CA VAL A 92 11.46 6.87 -1.53
C VAL A 92 12.21 6.62 -0.21
N SER A 93 12.61 7.68 0.49
CA SER A 93 13.23 7.60 1.83
C SER A 93 12.24 7.31 2.95
N THR A 94 10.93 7.44 2.67
CA THR A 94 9.85 7.13 3.61
C THR A 94 9.49 5.66 3.48
N ASN A 95 9.44 4.95 4.59
CA ASN A 95 9.05 3.54 4.65
C ASN A 95 7.90 3.28 5.64
N GLU A 96 7.30 4.35 6.14
CA GLU A 96 6.22 4.30 7.11
C GLU A 96 5.32 5.53 7.00
N LEU A 97 4.02 5.33 7.15
CA LEU A 97 3.04 6.34 7.56
C LEU A 97 2.57 5.97 8.97
N VAL A 98 2.78 6.86 9.91
CA VAL A 98 2.40 6.63 11.32
C VAL A 98 0.87 6.60 11.47
N SER A 99 0.38 6.01 12.56
CA SER A 99 -1.04 6.05 12.92
C SER A 99 -1.54 7.49 12.96
N GLY A 100 -2.71 7.75 12.37
CA GLY A 100 -3.28 9.10 12.25
C GLY A 100 -2.70 9.97 11.13
N ALA A 101 -1.73 9.49 10.33
CA ALA A 101 -1.13 10.25 9.23
C ALA A 101 -2.16 10.71 8.18
N GLY A 102 -3.30 10.02 8.08
CA GLY A 102 -4.42 10.39 7.23
C GLY A 102 -5.18 11.65 7.65
N ASN A 103 -4.98 12.12 8.87
CA ASN A 103 -5.53 13.40 9.32
C ASN A 103 -4.62 14.55 8.84
N THR A 104 -5.08 15.27 7.81
CA THR A 104 -4.31 16.33 7.16
C THR A 104 -3.99 17.51 8.09
N THR A 105 -4.73 17.68 9.20
CA THR A 105 -4.50 18.78 10.15
C THR A 105 -3.32 18.50 11.10
N LEU A 106 -2.94 17.23 11.27
CA LEU A 106 -1.85 16.83 12.17
C LEU A 106 -0.47 16.97 11.52
N ASN A 107 -0.40 17.11 10.19
CA ASN A 107 0.86 17.24 9.43
C ASN A 107 1.90 16.15 9.75
N LEU A 108 1.45 14.90 9.85
CA LEU A 108 2.28 13.74 10.19
C LEU A 108 2.99 13.11 8.99
N THR A 109 2.75 13.62 7.79
CA THR A 109 3.44 13.18 6.56
C THR A 109 4.56 14.15 6.17
N PRO A 110 5.58 13.70 5.41
CA PRO A 110 6.52 14.62 4.77
C PRO A 110 5.80 15.69 3.93
N LYS A 111 6.41 16.88 3.79
CA LYS A 111 5.79 18.03 3.10
C LYS A 111 5.41 17.77 1.65
N GLU A 112 6.15 16.91 0.99
CA GLU A 112 5.98 16.55 -0.43
C GLU A 112 4.77 15.65 -0.65
N VAL A 113 4.30 14.98 0.41
CA VAL A 113 3.18 14.03 0.34
C VAL A 113 1.88 14.77 0.09
N ILE A 114 1.15 14.32 -0.91
CA ILE A 114 -0.17 14.84 -1.24
C ILE A 114 -1.23 13.84 -0.79
N GLN A 115 -2.16 14.32 0.00
CA GLN A 115 -3.39 13.59 0.33
C GLN A 115 -4.54 14.17 -0.49
N SER A 116 -5.06 13.36 -1.41
CA SER A 116 -6.10 13.80 -2.36
C SER A 116 -7.48 13.79 -1.73
N ILE A 117 -8.40 14.41 -2.45
CA ILE A 117 -9.83 14.28 -2.19
C ILE A 117 -10.27 12.82 -2.38
N THR A 118 -11.17 12.36 -1.56
CA THR A 118 -11.79 11.03 -1.58
C THR A 118 -13.29 11.14 -1.80
N ASP A 119 -13.98 10.01 -1.83
CA ASP A 119 -15.45 10.01 -1.98
C ASP A 119 -16.18 10.58 -0.75
N TYR A 120 -15.47 10.80 0.35
CA TYR A 120 -15.96 11.60 1.49
C TYR A 120 -16.06 13.10 1.19
N GLY A 121 -15.59 13.57 0.02
CA GLY A 121 -15.56 14.98 -0.36
C GLY A 121 -14.49 15.81 0.37
N SER A 122 -13.56 15.17 1.06
CA SER A 122 -12.46 15.79 1.79
C SER A 122 -11.13 15.10 1.49
N ASN A 123 -10.03 15.80 1.77
CA ASN A 123 -8.69 15.23 1.67
C ASN A 123 -8.37 14.41 2.93
N GLY A 124 -7.56 13.36 2.74
CA GLY A 124 -7.09 12.53 3.82
C GLY A 124 -7.90 11.25 3.98
N TYR A 125 -7.85 10.66 5.17
CA TYR A 125 -8.44 9.37 5.49
C TYR A 125 -9.90 9.51 5.90
N GLY A 126 -10.75 8.65 5.33
CA GLY A 126 -12.09 8.35 5.82
C GLY A 126 -12.20 6.87 6.11
N GLY A 127 -12.52 6.51 7.34
CA GLY A 127 -12.54 5.12 7.82
C GLY A 127 -13.68 4.28 7.24
N PRO A 128 -13.64 2.95 7.45
CA PRO A 128 -14.75 2.05 7.15
C PRO A 128 -16.05 2.46 7.84
N CYS A 129 -17.15 2.37 7.11
CA CYS A 129 -18.51 2.47 7.66
C CYS A 129 -19.49 1.76 6.71
N PRO A 130 -19.44 0.42 6.61
CA PRO A 130 -20.37 -0.32 5.80
C PRO A 130 -21.82 -0.06 6.23
N PRO A 131 -22.76 0.09 5.29
CA PRO A 131 -24.18 0.26 5.64
C PRO A 131 -24.71 -0.91 6.47
N GLU A 132 -25.62 -0.64 7.38
CA GLU A 132 -26.24 -1.67 8.21
C GLU A 132 -26.84 -2.78 7.35
N GLY A 133 -26.55 -4.02 7.70
CA GLY A 133 -27.04 -5.21 7.00
C GLY A 133 -26.20 -5.65 5.79
N HIS A 134 -25.18 -4.90 5.37
CA HIS A 134 -24.30 -5.28 4.26
C HIS A 134 -23.25 -6.33 4.66
N GLY A 135 -22.97 -6.48 5.95
CA GLY A 135 -21.90 -7.37 6.43
C GLY A 135 -20.52 -6.74 6.33
N LEU A 136 -19.48 -7.59 6.26
CA LEU A 136 -18.10 -7.14 6.16
C LEU A 136 -17.76 -6.74 4.71
N HIS A 137 -17.13 -5.59 4.54
CA HIS A 137 -16.56 -5.15 3.28
C HIS A 137 -15.06 -5.44 3.23
N GLN A 138 -14.51 -5.61 2.03
CA GLN A 138 -13.08 -5.71 1.81
C GLN A 138 -12.52 -4.34 1.44
N TYR A 139 -11.34 -4.03 2.01
CA TYR A 139 -10.61 -2.79 1.72
C TYR A 139 -9.27 -3.15 1.08
N ILE A 140 -9.03 -2.62 -0.12
CA ILE A 140 -7.83 -2.85 -0.93
C ILE A 140 -7.00 -1.58 -1.09
#